data_bfb10b3598cd362ac31e3573e11c9b28
#
_entry.id   bfb10b3598cd362ac31e3573e11c9b28
#
_cell.length_a   1.000
_cell.length_b   1.000
_cell.length_c   1.000
_cell.angle_alpha   90.00
_cell.angle_beta   90.00
_cell.angle_gamma   90.00
#
_symmetry.space_group_name_H-M   'P 1'
#
loop_
_entity.id
_entity.type
_entity.pdbx_description
1 polymer ?
#
loop_
_entity_poly.entity_id
_entity_poly.type
_entity_poly.pdbx_seq_one_letter_code
_entity_poly.pdbx_strand_id
1 'polypeptide(L)'
;QGSERVKNYSTPMAAGLQYNYAAKEVDETVLAALAELADEAQLIDKFEELYNGAVINTGENRMVLHHLARTQLGNPVVVDGVDKREFYVAQQKKAADFANKVHAGEIVNEAGEKFTTVVQIGIGGSDLGPRALYIALENWAKANNTFKMEAKFISNVDPDDAAAVLASVDLAHALFIVVSKSGTTLETLTNEAFVKDALTKAGLNPSKHMLAVTSETSPLAKSDEYLTAIFMDDYIGGRYSSVSG
;
A
#
# COMPACT_ATOMS: atom_id res chain seq x y z
N GLN A 1 -15.59 -1.80 -38.73
CA GLN A 1 -14.27 -2.04 -38.13
C GLN A 1 -14.34 -2.16 -36.58
N GLY A 2 -15.25 -1.50 -35.88
CA GLY A 2 -15.23 -1.42 -34.41
C GLY A 2 -15.49 -2.75 -33.68
N SER A 3 -16.51 -3.51 -34.03
CA SER A 3 -16.89 -4.74 -33.31
C SER A 3 -15.90 -5.87 -33.49
N GLU A 4 -15.34 -6.02 -34.69
CA GLU A 4 -14.31 -7.04 -34.97
C GLU A 4 -13.01 -6.71 -34.26
N ARG A 5 -12.61 -5.43 -34.24
CA ARG A 5 -11.42 -5.00 -33.52
C ARG A 5 -11.53 -5.27 -32.02
N VAL A 6 -12.69 -5.02 -31.41
CA VAL A 6 -12.91 -5.31 -30.00
C VAL A 6 -12.76 -6.79 -29.67
N LYS A 7 -13.18 -7.68 -30.57
CA LYS A 7 -13.03 -9.13 -30.40
C LYS A 7 -11.58 -9.59 -30.58
N ASN A 8 -10.91 -9.09 -31.62
CA ASN A 8 -9.59 -9.59 -32.04
C ASN A 8 -8.45 -9.03 -31.15
N TYR A 9 -8.61 -7.81 -30.61
CA TYR A 9 -7.59 -7.16 -29.80
C TYR A 9 -7.89 -7.34 -28.29
N SER A 10 -7.97 -8.59 -27.88
CA SER A 10 -8.25 -8.99 -26.51
C SER A 10 -7.43 -10.21 -26.11
N THR A 11 -6.90 -10.21 -24.90
CA THR A 11 -6.11 -11.32 -24.33
C THR A 11 -6.72 -11.75 -23.01
N PRO A 12 -6.95 -13.06 -22.78
CA PRO A 12 -7.43 -13.54 -21.51
C PRO A 12 -6.40 -13.29 -20.39
N MET A 13 -6.91 -12.94 -19.22
CA MET A 13 -6.15 -12.72 -18.00
C MET A 13 -6.61 -13.69 -16.91
N ALA A 14 -5.92 -13.68 -15.77
CA ALA A 14 -6.32 -14.45 -14.61
C ALA A 14 -7.71 -14.03 -14.07
N ALA A 15 -8.34 -14.92 -13.30
CA ALA A 15 -9.62 -14.69 -12.63
C ALA A 15 -10.80 -14.32 -13.56
N GLY A 16 -10.78 -14.79 -14.81
CA GLY A 16 -11.84 -14.53 -15.78
C GLY A 16 -11.82 -13.13 -16.37
N LEU A 17 -10.80 -12.35 -16.11
CA LEU A 17 -10.62 -11.03 -16.70
C LEU A 17 -10.10 -11.13 -18.14
N GLN A 18 -10.34 -10.09 -18.91
CA GLN A 18 -9.78 -9.92 -20.24
C GLN A 18 -9.10 -8.55 -20.35
N TYR A 19 -7.90 -8.51 -20.89
CA TYR A 19 -7.26 -7.27 -21.29
C TYR A 19 -7.64 -6.96 -22.74
N ASN A 20 -8.50 -5.94 -22.92
CA ASN A 20 -8.88 -5.47 -24.24
C ASN A 20 -8.09 -4.20 -24.58
N TYR A 21 -7.34 -4.27 -25.66
CA TYR A 21 -6.49 -3.18 -26.14
C TYR A 21 -6.95 -2.61 -27.48
N ALA A 22 -8.20 -2.84 -27.88
CA ALA A 22 -8.77 -2.36 -29.13
C ALA A 22 -8.74 -0.82 -29.27
N ALA A 23 -8.75 -0.09 -28.15
CA ALA A 23 -8.64 1.38 -28.14
C ALA A 23 -7.20 1.90 -28.27
N LYS A 24 -6.19 1.02 -28.21
CA LYS A 24 -4.80 1.43 -28.40
C LYS A 24 -4.51 1.62 -29.89
N GLU A 25 -3.59 2.53 -30.20
CA GLU A 25 -3.10 2.78 -31.57
C GLU A 25 -2.10 1.68 -31.99
N VAL A 26 -2.56 0.44 -32.04
CA VAL A 26 -1.76 -0.72 -32.45
C VAL A 26 -2.48 -1.44 -33.59
N ASP A 27 -1.71 -1.96 -34.53
CA ASP A 27 -2.12 -2.88 -35.60
C ASP A 27 -1.18 -4.08 -35.63
N GLU A 28 -1.35 -4.96 -36.59
CA GLU A 28 -0.51 -6.15 -36.73
C GLU A 28 0.96 -5.83 -36.94
N THR A 29 1.27 -4.71 -37.59
CA THR A 29 2.66 -4.26 -37.80
C THR A 29 3.30 -3.85 -36.47
N VAL A 30 2.57 -3.08 -35.68
CA VAL A 30 3.03 -2.66 -34.34
C VAL A 30 3.18 -3.87 -33.43
N LEU A 31 2.23 -4.81 -33.45
CA LEU A 31 2.30 -6.02 -32.64
C LEU A 31 3.51 -6.90 -33.02
N ALA A 32 3.79 -7.03 -34.30
CA ALA A 32 4.98 -7.75 -34.77
C ALA A 32 6.28 -7.08 -34.31
N ALA A 33 6.39 -5.76 -34.41
CA ALA A 33 7.55 -5.02 -33.94
C ALA A 33 7.72 -5.10 -32.41
N LEU A 34 6.61 -5.11 -31.64
CA LEU A 34 6.66 -5.30 -30.19
C LEU A 34 7.09 -6.72 -29.81
N ALA A 35 6.69 -7.74 -30.59
CA ALA A 35 7.15 -9.12 -30.36
C ALA A 35 8.67 -9.24 -30.62
N GLU A 36 9.16 -8.67 -31.73
CA GLU A 36 10.60 -8.63 -32.04
C GLU A 36 11.39 -7.92 -30.92
N LEU A 37 10.90 -6.77 -30.44
CA LEU A 37 11.52 -6.05 -29.32
C LEU A 37 11.52 -6.88 -28.03
N ALA A 38 10.46 -7.63 -27.76
CA ALA A 38 10.39 -8.49 -26.58
C ALA A 38 11.42 -9.62 -26.64
N ASP A 39 11.62 -10.21 -27.82
CA ASP A 39 12.64 -11.25 -28.05
C ASP A 39 14.05 -10.68 -27.95
N GLU A 40 14.34 -9.55 -28.60
CA GLU A 40 15.64 -8.86 -28.48
C GLU A 40 15.98 -8.46 -27.04
N ALA A 41 14.97 -7.99 -26.29
CA ALA A 41 15.12 -7.60 -24.91
C ALA A 41 15.19 -8.79 -23.94
N GLN A 42 14.97 -10.03 -24.41
CA GLN A 42 14.87 -11.23 -23.59
C GLN A 42 13.84 -11.05 -22.46
N LEU A 43 12.66 -10.50 -22.83
CA LEU A 43 11.65 -10.04 -21.85
C LEU A 43 11.20 -11.17 -20.91
N ILE A 44 10.97 -12.37 -21.44
CA ILE A 44 10.51 -13.51 -20.63
C ILE A 44 11.60 -13.98 -19.67
N ASP A 45 12.83 -14.12 -20.14
CA ASP A 45 13.96 -14.57 -19.31
C ASP A 45 14.20 -13.57 -18.16
N LYS A 46 14.16 -12.27 -18.45
CA LYS A 46 14.31 -11.23 -17.43
C LYS A 46 13.13 -11.20 -16.46
N PHE A 47 11.93 -11.53 -16.91
CA PHE A 47 10.78 -11.66 -16.01
C PHE A 47 10.94 -12.86 -15.08
N GLU A 48 11.47 -13.98 -15.56
CA GLU A 48 11.80 -15.14 -14.74
C GLU A 48 12.91 -14.84 -13.74
N GLU A 49 13.94 -14.09 -14.14
CA GLU A 49 14.98 -13.61 -13.23
C GLU A 49 14.39 -12.74 -12.11
N LEU A 50 13.50 -11.80 -12.44
CA LEU A 50 12.76 -10.99 -11.45
C LEU A 50 11.99 -11.89 -10.49
N TYR A 51 11.27 -12.87 -11.01
CA TYR A 51 10.46 -13.79 -10.22
C TYR A 51 11.29 -14.67 -9.27
N ASN A 52 12.56 -14.91 -9.62
CA ASN A 52 13.53 -15.67 -8.81
C ASN A 52 14.40 -14.77 -7.91
N GLY A 53 14.10 -13.48 -7.81
CA GLY A 53 14.77 -12.56 -6.89
C GLY A 53 16.09 -12.01 -7.40
N ALA A 54 16.30 -11.92 -8.73
CA ALA A 54 17.44 -11.20 -9.27
C ALA A 54 17.32 -9.69 -9.01
N VAL A 55 18.47 -9.02 -8.91
CA VAL A 55 18.55 -7.55 -8.80
C VAL A 55 18.26 -6.93 -10.17
N ILE A 56 16.98 -6.74 -10.48
CA ILE A 56 16.50 -6.17 -11.73
C ILE A 56 16.38 -4.64 -11.67
N ASN A 57 16.05 -4.08 -10.51
CA ASN A 57 16.06 -2.64 -10.34
C ASN A 57 17.50 -2.14 -10.13
N THR A 58 18.22 -1.96 -11.23
CA THR A 58 19.62 -1.54 -11.20
C THR A 58 19.82 -0.10 -10.71
N GLY A 59 18.79 0.76 -10.84
CA GLY A 59 18.83 2.15 -10.36
C GLY A 59 18.89 2.27 -8.84
N GLU A 60 18.24 1.36 -8.13
CA GLU A 60 18.26 1.27 -6.67
C GLU A 60 19.08 0.09 -6.14
N ASN A 61 19.66 -0.70 -7.04
CA ASN A 61 20.36 -1.95 -6.73
C ASN A 61 19.52 -2.90 -5.85
N ARG A 62 18.27 -3.17 -6.27
CA ARG A 62 17.29 -3.93 -5.50
C ARG A 62 16.61 -5.02 -6.32
N MET A 63 16.19 -6.07 -5.64
CA MET A 63 15.18 -7.01 -6.11
C MET A 63 13.80 -6.33 -6.20
N VAL A 64 12.84 -6.97 -6.87
CA VAL A 64 11.45 -6.53 -6.97
C VAL A 64 10.56 -7.71 -6.61
N LEU A 65 10.07 -7.76 -5.38
CA LEU A 65 9.45 -8.96 -4.79
C LEU A 65 7.95 -8.84 -4.52
N HIS A 66 7.24 -7.94 -5.22
CA HIS A 66 5.78 -7.73 -5.04
C HIS A 66 4.96 -9.02 -5.12
N HIS A 67 5.36 -9.98 -5.98
CA HIS A 67 4.66 -11.24 -6.18
C HIS A 67 4.69 -12.14 -4.93
N LEU A 68 5.72 -12.05 -4.09
CA LEU A 68 5.81 -12.86 -2.85
C LEU A 68 4.76 -12.47 -1.79
N ALA A 69 4.20 -11.26 -1.87
CA ALA A 69 3.06 -10.87 -1.03
C ALA A 69 1.76 -11.62 -1.39
N ARG A 70 1.75 -12.36 -2.50
CA ARG A 70 0.63 -13.18 -2.98
C ARG A 70 0.77 -14.66 -2.63
N THR A 71 1.31 -15.00 -1.51
CA THR A 71 1.48 -16.29 -0.85
C THR A 71 1.86 -17.51 -1.72
N GLN A 72 1.33 -17.64 -2.93
CA GLN A 72 1.48 -18.80 -3.81
C GLN A 72 2.35 -18.55 -5.05
N LEU A 73 2.76 -17.30 -5.30
CA LEU A 73 3.48 -16.91 -6.51
C LEU A 73 4.99 -16.92 -6.31
N GLY A 74 5.72 -17.40 -7.31
CA GLY A 74 7.17 -17.42 -7.36
C GLY A 74 7.81 -18.49 -6.45
N ASN A 75 9.11 -18.60 -6.57
CA ASN A 75 9.95 -19.46 -5.73
C ASN A 75 10.30 -18.74 -4.41
N PRO A 76 10.75 -19.48 -3.37
CA PRO A 76 11.33 -18.87 -2.18
C PRO A 76 12.53 -17.98 -2.54
N VAL A 77 12.56 -16.76 -2.00
CA VAL A 77 13.71 -15.84 -2.11
C VAL A 77 14.24 -15.60 -0.70
N VAL A 78 15.45 -16.08 -0.44
CA VAL A 78 16.11 -15.98 0.87
C VAL A 78 17.17 -14.89 0.81
N VAL A 79 17.10 -13.92 1.71
CA VAL A 79 18.06 -12.81 1.85
C VAL A 79 18.54 -12.78 3.30
N ASP A 80 19.83 -12.84 3.51
CA ASP A 80 20.46 -12.87 4.85
C ASP A 80 19.85 -13.91 5.80
N GLY A 81 19.50 -15.09 5.24
CA GLY A 81 18.87 -16.19 5.99
C GLY A 81 17.38 -16.05 6.26
N VAL A 82 16.74 -14.99 5.76
CA VAL A 82 15.30 -14.74 5.92
C VAL A 82 14.58 -15.06 4.62
N ASP A 83 13.59 -15.95 4.65
CA ASP A 83 12.66 -16.15 3.55
C ASP A 83 11.72 -14.93 3.46
N LYS A 84 11.79 -14.22 2.36
CA LYS A 84 11.03 -12.98 2.17
C LYS A 84 9.52 -13.21 2.11
N ARG A 85 9.06 -14.35 1.62
CA ARG A 85 7.65 -14.73 1.65
C ARG A 85 7.15 -14.91 3.09
N GLU A 86 7.90 -15.64 3.91
CA GLU A 86 7.53 -15.83 5.31
C GLU A 86 7.48 -14.50 6.06
N PHE A 87 8.43 -13.62 5.80
CA PHE A 87 8.41 -12.25 6.33
C PHE A 87 7.14 -11.50 5.93
N TYR A 88 6.76 -11.51 4.63
CA TYR A 88 5.57 -10.80 4.16
C TYR A 88 4.28 -11.37 4.76
N VAL A 89 4.15 -12.68 4.81
CA VAL A 89 3.00 -13.35 5.45
C VAL A 89 2.91 -12.98 6.94
N ALA A 90 4.03 -12.93 7.64
CA ALA A 90 4.07 -12.52 9.04
C ALA A 90 3.62 -11.06 9.23
N GLN A 91 4.04 -10.14 8.35
CA GLN A 91 3.61 -8.75 8.40
C GLN A 91 2.12 -8.58 8.03
N GLN A 92 1.62 -9.30 7.02
CA GLN A 92 0.19 -9.34 6.70
C GLN A 92 -0.64 -9.84 7.89
N LYS A 93 -0.18 -10.91 8.55
CA LYS A 93 -0.84 -11.40 9.76
C LYS A 93 -0.83 -10.37 10.88
N LYS A 94 0.30 -9.71 11.11
CA LYS A 94 0.41 -8.64 12.12
C LYS A 94 -0.56 -7.50 11.86
N ALA A 95 -0.70 -7.06 10.59
CA ALA A 95 -1.66 -6.04 10.18
C ALA A 95 -3.11 -6.49 10.43
N ALA A 96 -3.44 -7.71 10.03
CA ALA A 96 -4.78 -8.27 10.24
C ALA A 96 -5.12 -8.43 11.72
N ASP A 97 -4.20 -8.94 12.52
CA ASP A 97 -4.39 -9.11 13.97
C ASP A 97 -4.59 -7.75 14.66
N PHE A 98 -3.81 -6.73 14.29
CA PHE A 98 -3.96 -5.38 14.81
C PHE A 98 -5.32 -4.78 14.43
N ALA A 99 -5.70 -4.84 13.16
CA ALA A 99 -6.99 -4.34 12.69
C ALA A 99 -8.17 -5.04 13.39
N ASN A 100 -8.11 -6.36 13.55
CA ASN A 100 -9.14 -7.12 14.25
C ASN A 100 -9.28 -6.70 15.73
N LYS A 101 -8.18 -6.43 16.42
CA LYS A 101 -8.19 -5.94 17.81
C LYS A 101 -8.79 -4.54 17.91
N VAL A 102 -8.49 -3.65 16.96
CA VAL A 102 -9.11 -2.32 16.89
C VAL A 102 -10.62 -2.45 16.67
N HIS A 103 -11.04 -3.26 15.71
CA HIS A 103 -12.47 -3.49 15.42
C HIS A 103 -13.23 -4.13 16.59
N ALA A 104 -12.59 -5.03 17.31
CA ALA A 104 -13.17 -5.66 18.51
C ALA A 104 -13.27 -4.67 19.69
N GLY A 105 -12.44 -3.61 19.69
CA GLY A 105 -12.30 -2.70 20.82
C GLY A 105 -11.39 -3.25 21.94
N GLU A 106 -10.45 -4.10 21.55
CA GLU A 106 -9.35 -4.54 22.43
C GLU A 106 -8.21 -3.53 22.44
N ILE A 107 -8.04 -2.79 21.33
CA ILE A 107 -7.20 -1.60 21.24
C ILE A 107 -8.14 -0.40 21.24
N VAL A 108 -7.98 0.46 22.22
CA VAL A 108 -8.85 1.60 22.52
C VAL A 108 -8.02 2.86 22.72
N ASN A 109 -8.70 4.02 22.72
CA ASN A 109 -8.08 5.30 23.04
C ASN A 109 -7.75 5.44 24.55
N GLU A 110 -7.21 6.57 24.95
CA GLU A 110 -6.82 6.82 26.36
C GLU A 110 -7.99 6.84 27.35
N ALA A 111 -9.22 7.09 26.85
CA ALA A 111 -10.45 7.03 27.65
C ALA A 111 -11.05 5.62 27.73
N GLY A 112 -10.45 4.62 27.08
CA GLY A 112 -11.00 3.26 27.01
C GLY A 112 -12.12 3.09 25.97
N GLU A 113 -12.21 4.00 25.01
CA GLU A 113 -13.25 4.02 23.97
C GLU A 113 -12.70 3.57 22.62
N LYS A 114 -13.59 3.08 21.75
CA LYS A 114 -13.21 2.55 20.44
C LYS A 114 -12.81 3.65 19.47
N PHE A 115 -11.80 3.38 18.65
CA PHE A 115 -11.54 4.16 17.46
C PHE A 115 -12.64 3.94 16.43
N THR A 116 -13.11 5.03 15.82
CA THR A 116 -14.20 5.02 14.82
C THR A 116 -13.73 5.48 13.44
N THR A 117 -12.62 6.21 13.41
CA THR A 117 -12.06 6.79 12.18
C THR A 117 -10.59 6.43 12.07
N VAL A 118 -10.15 6.12 10.86
CA VAL A 118 -8.74 6.00 10.52
C VAL A 118 -8.33 7.14 9.59
N VAL A 119 -7.19 7.77 9.89
CA VAL A 119 -6.61 8.81 9.02
C VAL A 119 -5.26 8.32 8.53
N GLN A 120 -5.14 8.09 7.24
CA GLN A 120 -3.88 7.68 6.62
C GLN A 120 -3.07 8.89 6.17
N ILE A 121 -1.80 8.92 6.53
CA ILE A 121 -0.81 9.92 6.15
C ILE A 121 0.22 9.24 5.26
N GLY A 122 0.24 9.57 3.99
CA GLY A 122 1.16 8.98 3.03
C GLY A 122 1.01 9.62 1.67
N ILE A 123 2.04 9.53 0.82
CA ILE A 123 2.04 10.16 -0.51
C ILE A 123 2.32 9.14 -1.61
N GLY A 124 1.73 9.32 -2.77
CA GLY A 124 1.93 8.46 -3.94
C GLY A 124 1.57 7.00 -3.65
N GLY A 125 2.54 6.09 -3.73
CA GLY A 125 2.35 4.68 -3.46
C GLY A 125 1.89 4.36 -2.04
N SER A 126 2.18 5.25 -1.10
CA SER A 126 1.76 5.13 0.31
C SER A 126 0.35 5.69 0.57
N ASP A 127 -0.36 6.16 -0.45
CA ASP A 127 -1.73 6.69 -0.37
C ASP A 127 -2.66 5.99 -1.35
N LEU A 128 -2.32 5.96 -2.63
CA LEU A 128 -3.26 5.66 -3.72
C LEU A 128 -3.85 4.26 -3.65
N GLY A 129 -3.07 3.25 -3.24
CA GLY A 129 -3.54 1.88 -3.14
C GLY A 129 -4.64 1.70 -2.09
N PRO A 130 -4.36 1.98 -0.81
CA PRO A 130 -5.35 1.89 0.26
C PRO A 130 -6.56 2.78 0.03
N ARG A 131 -6.37 4.01 -0.44
CA ARG A 131 -7.46 4.93 -0.78
C ARG A 131 -8.35 4.36 -1.88
N ALA A 132 -7.79 3.84 -2.96
CA ALA A 132 -8.56 3.24 -4.05
C ALA A 132 -9.38 2.04 -3.58
N LEU A 133 -8.80 1.16 -2.76
CA LEU A 133 -9.50 0.00 -2.20
C LEU A 133 -10.62 0.42 -1.24
N TYR A 134 -10.35 1.40 -0.37
CA TYR A 134 -11.37 1.92 0.54
C TYR A 134 -12.56 2.50 -0.24
N ILE A 135 -12.33 3.41 -1.19
CA ILE A 135 -13.39 4.04 -1.99
C ILE A 135 -14.17 2.99 -2.80
N ALA A 136 -13.49 1.99 -3.36
CA ALA A 136 -14.13 0.92 -4.12
C ALA A 136 -15.05 0.04 -3.27
N LEU A 137 -14.69 -0.21 -2.00
CA LEU A 137 -15.37 -1.17 -1.14
C LEU A 137 -16.30 -0.54 -0.11
N GLU A 138 -16.19 0.74 0.17
CA GLU A 138 -16.94 1.43 1.23
C GLU A 138 -18.46 1.24 1.10
N ASN A 139 -19.01 1.54 -0.07
CA ASN A 139 -20.44 1.42 -0.32
C ASN A 139 -20.91 -0.05 -0.26
N TRP A 140 -20.10 -0.97 -0.77
CA TRP A 140 -20.39 -2.40 -0.67
C TRP A 140 -20.39 -2.86 0.80
N ALA A 141 -19.40 -2.44 1.58
CA ALA A 141 -19.33 -2.77 3.00
C ALA A 141 -20.51 -2.22 3.80
N LYS A 142 -20.92 -0.97 3.52
CA LYS A 142 -22.13 -0.37 4.13
C LYS A 142 -23.40 -1.14 3.77
N ALA A 143 -23.58 -1.48 2.50
CA ALA A 143 -24.74 -2.23 2.03
C ALA A 143 -24.84 -3.67 2.60
N ASN A 144 -23.70 -4.25 2.95
CA ASN A 144 -23.63 -5.61 3.52
C ASN A 144 -23.45 -5.63 5.05
N ASN A 145 -23.55 -4.48 5.73
CA ASN A 145 -23.39 -4.33 7.18
C ASN A 145 -22.03 -4.85 7.71
N THR A 146 -20.98 -4.73 6.88
CA THR A 146 -19.60 -5.12 7.24
C THR A 146 -18.70 -3.91 7.43
N PHE A 147 -19.20 -2.70 7.23
CA PHE A 147 -18.48 -1.45 7.44
C PHE A 147 -18.05 -1.29 8.90
N LYS A 148 -16.78 -0.96 9.13
CA LYS A 148 -16.19 -0.88 10.48
C LYS A 148 -15.77 0.52 10.88
N MET A 149 -15.06 1.24 10.02
CA MET A 149 -14.47 2.53 10.33
C MET A 149 -14.52 3.45 9.12
N GLU A 150 -14.68 4.75 9.35
CA GLU A 150 -14.44 5.74 8.32
C GLU A 150 -12.94 5.87 8.04
N ALA A 151 -12.57 6.14 6.78
CA ALA A 151 -11.21 6.50 6.43
C ALA A 151 -11.13 7.91 5.84
N LYS A 152 -10.09 8.64 6.26
CA LYS A 152 -9.68 9.93 5.71
C LYS A 152 -8.22 9.84 5.29
N PHE A 153 -7.80 10.75 4.42
CA PHE A 153 -6.47 10.67 3.82
C PHE A 153 -5.82 12.05 3.77
N ILE A 154 -4.59 12.14 4.26
CA ILE A 154 -3.72 13.32 4.14
C ILE A 154 -2.57 12.89 3.22
N SER A 155 -2.57 13.34 1.97
CA SER A 155 -1.72 12.78 0.92
C SER A 155 -0.71 13.76 0.30
N ASN A 156 -0.91 15.04 0.49
CA ASN A 156 0.00 16.08 -0.01
C ASN A 156 0.41 17.03 1.10
N VAL A 157 1.48 17.77 0.90
CA VAL A 157 1.87 18.87 1.80
C VAL A 157 1.02 20.09 1.44
N ASP A 158 -0.22 20.03 1.84
CA ASP A 158 -1.17 21.12 1.77
C ASP A 158 -1.74 21.34 3.18
N PRO A 159 -1.38 22.45 3.86
CA PRO A 159 -1.84 22.69 5.22
C PRO A 159 -3.35 22.89 5.31
N ASP A 160 -3.99 23.40 4.28
CA ASP A 160 -5.44 23.61 4.26
C ASP A 160 -6.18 22.28 4.15
N ASP A 161 -5.70 21.35 3.30
CA ASP A 161 -6.24 19.99 3.19
C ASP A 161 -6.07 19.21 4.50
N ALA A 162 -4.88 19.23 5.07
CA ALA A 162 -4.61 18.57 6.35
C ALA A 162 -5.47 19.16 7.49
N ALA A 163 -5.60 20.49 7.56
CA ALA A 163 -6.45 21.15 8.54
C ALA A 163 -7.93 20.79 8.36
N ALA A 164 -8.42 20.74 7.12
CA ALA A 164 -9.80 20.35 6.82
C ALA A 164 -10.09 18.89 7.22
N VAL A 165 -9.15 17.98 6.96
CA VAL A 165 -9.27 16.57 7.40
C VAL A 165 -9.33 16.51 8.93
N LEU A 166 -8.41 17.16 9.64
CA LEU A 166 -8.37 17.15 11.10
C LEU A 166 -9.62 17.78 11.73
N ALA A 167 -10.17 18.84 11.13
CA ALA A 167 -11.40 19.45 11.59
C ALA A 167 -12.65 18.58 11.34
N SER A 168 -12.57 17.61 10.43
CA SER A 168 -13.69 16.73 10.06
C SER A 168 -13.78 15.46 10.90
N VAL A 169 -12.80 15.21 11.80
CA VAL A 169 -12.72 13.98 12.61
C VAL A 169 -12.73 14.32 14.10
N ASP A 170 -13.25 13.41 14.90
CA ASP A 170 -13.04 13.43 16.34
C ASP A 170 -11.65 12.85 16.64
N LEU A 171 -10.71 13.72 17.04
CA LEU A 171 -9.31 13.34 17.28
C LEU A 171 -9.18 12.28 18.37
N ALA A 172 -10.04 12.30 19.40
CA ALA A 172 -10.02 11.30 20.47
C ALA A 172 -10.37 9.89 19.97
N HIS A 173 -11.18 9.79 18.91
CA HIS A 173 -11.61 8.53 18.31
C HIS A 173 -10.95 8.25 16.95
N ALA A 174 -9.92 9.01 16.59
CA ALA A 174 -9.17 8.84 15.36
C ALA A 174 -7.86 8.07 15.59
N LEU A 175 -7.58 7.10 14.71
CA LEU A 175 -6.33 6.36 14.63
C LEU A 175 -5.58 6.80 13.38
N PHE A 176 -4.33 7.22 13.53
CA PHE A 176 -3.51 7.74 12.44
C PHE A 176 -2.49 6.71 11.97
N ILE A 177 -2.43 6.49 10.67
CA ILE A 177 -1.49 5.55 10.03
C ILE A 177 -0.46 6.36 9.24
N VAL A 178 0.78 6.39 9.70
CA VAL A 178 1.89 7.04 9.01
C VAL A 178 2.54 6.03 8.07
N VAL A 179 2.47 6.27 6.76
CA VAL A 179 2.97 5.34 5.75
C VAL A 179 4.13 5.97 4.99
N SER A 180 5.32 5.47 5.22
CA SER A 180 6.53 5.85 4.47
C SER A 180 7.56 4.74 4.54
N LYS A 181 7.88 4.10 3.39
CA LYS A 181 8.89 3.03 3.35
C LYS A 181 10.25 3.50 3.87
N SER A 182 10.75 4.62 3.35
CA SER A 182 12.05 5.17 3.77
C SER A 182 12.03 5.82 5.16
N GLY A 183 10.86 6.28 5.61
CA GLY A 183 10.73 7.11 6.81
C GLY A 183 11.41 8.48 6.70
N THR A 184 11.76 8.91 5.50
CA THR A 184 12.46 10.19 5.23
C THR A 184 11.73 11.07 4.23
N THR A 185 10.55 10.67 3.78
CA THR A 185 9.73 11.47 2.86
C THR A 185 9.28 12.73 3.58
N LEU A 186 9.82 13.88 3.17
CA LEU A 186 9.64 15.16 3.85
C LEU A 186 8.15 15.52 4.03
N GLU A 187 7.35 15.30 3.00
CA GLU A 187 5.92 15.58 2.98
C GLU A 187 5.18 14.75 4.03
N THR A 188 5.49 13.46 4.14
CA THR A 188 4.88 12.57 5.13
C THR A 188 5.27 12.97 6.54
N LEU A 189 6.55 13.29 6.78
CA LEU A 189 7.04 13.73 8.08
C LEU A 189 6.46 15.10 8.49
N THR A 190 6.26 16.00 7.54
CA THR A 190 5.62 17.30 7.79
C THR A 190 4.16 17.11 8.23
N ASN A 191 3.40 16.28 7.51
CA ASN A 191 2.02 15.96 7.87
C ASN A 191 1.92 15.21 9.20
N GLU A 192 2.86 14.29 9.46
CA GLU A 192 2.95 13.61 10.75
C GLU A 192 3.17 14.60 11.90
N ALA A 193 4.10 15.52 11.75
CA ALA A 193 4.37 16.55 12.75
C ALA A 193 3.14 17.45 12.98
N PHE A 194 2.43 17.81 11.93
CA PHE A 194 1.20 18.58 12.00
C PHE A 194 0.09 17.85 12.78
N VAL A 195 -0.06 16.54 12.53
CA VAL A 195 -1.02 15.69 13.26
C VAL A 195 -0.61 15.52 14.72
N LYS A 196 0.68 15.30 15.01
CA LYS A 196 1.20 15.21 16.40
C LYS A 196 0.93 16.50 17.19
N ASP A 197 1.12 17.66 16.57
CA ASP A 197 0.81 18.95 17.16
C ASP A 197 -0.69 19.10 17.46
N ALA A 198 -1.56 18.72 16.51
CA ALA A 198 -3.01 18.77 16.70
C ALA A 198 -3.47 17.86 17.85
N LEU A 199 -2.99 16.62 17.93
CA LEU A 199 -3.27 15.69 19.02
C LEU A 199 -2.81 16.26 20.37
N THR A 200 -1.59 16.79 20.41
CA THR A 200 -1.02 17.39 21.64
C THR A 200 -1.84 18.61 22.10
N LYS A 201 -2.25 19.47 21.18
CA LYS A 201 -3.12 20.62 21.49
C LYS A 201 -4.51 20.21 21.99
N ALA A 202 -5.00 19.05 21.55
CA ALA A 202 -6.23 18.45 22.05
C ALA A 202 -6.06 17.73 23.41
N GLY A 203 -4.85 17.71 23.97
CA GLY A 203 -4.54 17.04 25.24
C GLY A 203 -4.39 15.52 25.11
N LEU A 204 -4.19 15.01 23.88
CA LEU A 204 -4.04 13.60 23.57
C LEU A 204 -2.56 13.22 23.39
N ASN A 205 -2.20 11.99 23.73
CA ASN A 205 -0.85 11.47 23.51
C ASN A 205 -0.71 10.87 22.09
N PRO A 206 0.09 11.48 21.19
CA PRO A 206 0.24 10.95 19.81
C PRO A 206 0.63 9.47 19.76
N SER A 207 1.49 8.99 20.68
CA SER A 207 1.92 7.58 20.68
C SER A 207 0.77 6.58 20.96
N LYS A 208 -0.36 7.04 21.45
CA LYS A 208 -1.57 6.23 21.69
C LYS A 208 -2.58 6.28 20.54
N HIS A 209 -2.36 7.15 19.57
CA HIS A 209 -3.23 7.38 18.43
C HIS A 209 -2.58 7.09 17.08
N MET A 210 -1.30 6.74 17.05
CA MET A 210 -0.55 6.61 15.81
C MET A 210 0.08 5.22 15.67
N LEU A 211 0.16 4.73 14.44
CA LEU A 211 0.96 3.56 14.06
C LEU A 211 1.77 3.87 12.80
N ALA A 212 2.88 3.17 12.60
CA ALA A 212 3.73 3.32 11.44
C ALA A 212 3.62 2.11 10.50
N VAL A 213 3.61 2.37 9.19
CA VAL A 213 3.82 1.37 8.13
C VAL A 213 5.08 1.78 7.38
N THR A 214 6.18 1.06 7.58
CA THR A 214 7.51 1.52 7.20
C THR A 214 8.49 0.36 6.99
N SER A 215 9.71 0.61 6.50
CA SER A 215 10.79 -0.39 6.52
C SER A 215 11.36 -0.60 7.93
N GLU A 216 11.84 -1.82 8.23
CA GLU A 216 12.53 -2.10 9.50
C GLU A 216 13.77 -1.22 9.73
N THR A 217 14.41 -0.79 8.64
CA THR A 217 15.58 0.09 8.68
C THR A 217 15.24 1.58 8.76
N SER A 218 13.97 1.92 8.69
CA SER A 218 13.46 3.29 8.67
C SER A 218 13.58 3.95 10.05
N PRO A 219 13.79 5.27 10.12
CA PRO A 219 13.67 6.03 11.36
C PRO A 219 12.30 5.90 12.06
N LEU A 220 11.22 5.65 11.30
CA LEU A 220 9.87 5.45 11.84
C LEU A 220 9.66 4.08 12.50
N ALA A 221 10.62 3.15 12.37
CA ALA A 221 10.53 1.83 12.99
C ALA A 221 10.68 1.84 14.52
N LYS A 222 10.91 2.98 15.14
CA LYS A 222 11.06 3.15 16.59
C LYS A 222 9.72 2.91 17.29
N SER A 223 9.70 1.95 18.20
CA SER A 223 8.47 1.42 18.80
C SER A 223 7.83 2.33 19.86
N ASP A 224 8.56 3.27 20.42
CA ASP A 224 8.10 4.14 21.54
C ASP A 224 7.28 5.35 21.06
N GLU A 225 7.35 5.69 19.78
CA GLU A 225 6.60 6.80 19.19
C GLU A 225 5.22 6.38 18.63
N TYR A 226 4.95 5.07 18.54
CA TYR A 226 3.73 4.53 17.91
C TYR A 226 3.15 3.36 18.72
N LEU A 227 1.85 3.12 18.58
CA LEU A 227 1.18 1.92 19.10
C LEU A 227 1.83 0.63 18.61
N THR A 228 2.21 0.62 17.34
CA THR A 228 2.95 -0.47 16.69
C THR A 228 3.56 0.03 15.38
N ALA A 229 4.53 -0.72 14.87
CA ALA A 229 5.01 -0.57 13.49
C ALA A 229 4.70 -1.86 12.72
N ILE A 230 4.22 -1.74 11.49
CA ILE A 230 4.06 -2.83 10.53
C ILE A 230 5.10 -2.61 9.45
N PHE A 231 5.84 -3.67 9.12
CA PHE A 231 6.98 -3.52 8.24
C PHE A 231 6.66 -3.90 6.80
N MET A 232 7.02 -3.02 5.88
CA MET A 232 7.12 -3.30 4.46
C MET A 232 8.60 -3.47 4.08
N ASP A 233 8.87 -4.35 3.12
CA ASP A 233 10.23 -4.62 2.69
C ASP A 233 10.76 -3.56 1.73
N ASP A 234 12.05 -3.34 1.74
CA ASP A 234 12.76 -2.48 0.80
C ASP A 234 12.63 -2.92 -0.67
N TYR A 235 12.37 -4.22 -0.90
CA TYR A 235 12.14 -4.80 -2.23
C TYR A 235 10.72 -4.59 -2.76
N ILE A 236 9.87 -3.85 -2.05
CA ILE A 236 8.54 -3.43 -2.48
C ILE A 236 8.61 -1.97 -2.94
N GLY A 237 8.42 -1.74 -4.24
CA GLY A 237 8.40 -0.39 -4.81
C GLY A 237 7.04 0.28 -4.60
N GLY A 238 7.02 1.54 -4.13
CA GLY A 238 5.79 2.26 -3.75
C GLY A 238 4.74 2.33 -4.86
N ARG A 239 5.16 2.60 -6.11
CA ARG A 239 4.23 2.77 -7.25
C ARG A 239 3.44 1.52 -7.65
N TYR A 240 3.85 0.34 -7.21
CA TYR A 240 3.16 -0.93 -7.42
C TYR A 240 2.63 -1.55 -6.13
N SER A 241 2.73 -0.85 -4.99
CA SER A 241 2.40 -1.39 -3.68
C SER A 241 0.89 -1.57 -3.42
N SER A 242 0.02 -0.94 -4.23
CA SER A 242 -1.44 -1.04 -4.08
C SER A 242 -1.99 -2.48 -4.02
N VAL A 243 -1.24 -3.44 -4.52
CA VAL A 243 -1.60 -4.86 -4.55
C VAL A 243 -0.60 -5.76 -3.84
N SER A 244 0.39 -5.22 -3.16
CA SER A 244 1.50 -6.01 -2.59
C SER A 244 2.08 -5.46 -1.29
N GLY A 245 1.63 -4.32 -0.81
CA GLY A 245 2.26 -3.71 0.38
C GLY A 245 1.30 -3.12 1.36
#